data_9b8f81a85f912594c6f6d514e0aee197
#
_entry.id   9b8f81a85f912594c6f6d514e0aee197
#
_cell.length_a   1.000
_cell.length_b   1.000
_cell.length_c   1.000
_cell.angle_alpha   90.00
_cell.angle_beta   90.00
_cell.angle_gamma   90.00
#
_symmetry.space_group_name_H-M   'P 1'
#
loop_
_entity.id
_entity.type
_entity.pdbx_description
1 polymer ?
#
loop_
_entity_poly.entity_id
_entity_poly.type
_entity_poly.pdbx_seq_one_letter_code
_entity_poly.pdbx_strand_id
1 'polypeptide(L)'
;EPLAKWILALNKGDILVEAKKYLNDDVLNVEAAIQGALDIIAEDIADDIKYRKFLKDMLYKGGILKTSEKKKHDDENKVYEMYYNYQEKVKTIVSHRILAINRAEKEKVINVNIEGDKDYYLQYITRGVTKNRETNLLPYIQKAVEDSYQRLLFPSIEREIRKELTEKA
;
A
#
# COMPACT_ATOMS: atom_id res chain seq x y z
N GLU A 1 7.51 14.85 -14.86
CA GLU A 1 8.41 15.05 -13.72
C GLU A 1 8.40 16.48 -13.19
N PRO A 2 8.53 17.54 -14.00
CA PRO A 2 8.49 18.91 -13.48
C PRO A 2 7.19 19.26 -12.74
N LEU A 3 6.05 18.78 -13.20
CA LEU A 3 4.76 19.03 -12.54
C LEU A 3 4.71 18.33 -11.18
N ALA A 4 5.26 17.11 -11.08
CA ALA A 4 5.35 16.40 -9.80
C ALA A 4 6.19 17.19 -8.79
N LYS A 5 7.33 17.74 -9.21
CA LYS A 5 8.18 18.59 -8.37
C LYS A 5 7.45 19.86 -7.94
N TRP A 6 6.68 20.46 -8.84
CA TRP A 6 5.90 21.65 -8.53
C TRP A 6 4.83 21.37 -7.46
N ILE A 7 4.14 20.23 -7.56
CA ILE A 7 3.16 19.81 -6.55
C ILE A 7 3.84 19.58 -5.19
N LEU A 8 4.95 18.86 -5.18
CA LEU A 8 5.68 18.54 -3.95
C LEU A 8 6.34 19.77 -3.31
N ALA A 9 6.59 20.83 -4.08
CA ALA A 9 7.07 22.09 -3.54
C ALA A 9 5.98 22.87 -2.78
N LEU A 10 4.74 22.36 -2.77
CA LEU A 10 3.59 22.95 -2.05
C LEU A 10 3.26 24.35 -2.54
N ASN A 11 3.38 24.59 -3.83
CA ASN A 11 3.04 25.87 -4.44
C ASN A 11 1.54 26.16 -4.27
N LYS A 12 1.21 27.43 -4.11
CA LYS A 12 -0.18 27.89 -3.93
C LYS A 12 -0.89 28.24 -5.24
N GLY A 13 -0.26 27.91 -6.37
CA GLY A 13 -0.83 28.22 -7.68
C GLY A 13 -1.95 27.27 -8.09
N ASP A 14 -2.55 27.57 -9.23
CA ASP A 14 -3.59 26.73 -9.83
C ASP A 14 -2.94 25.59 -10.62
N ILE A 15 -3.20 24.36 -10.19
CA ILE A 15 -2.62 23.16 -10.83
C ILE A 15 -3.08 23.03 -12.28
N LEU A 16 -4.29 23.44 -12.63
CA LEU A 16 -4.79 23.35 -14.00
C LEU A 16 -4.01 24.28 -14.92
N VAL A 17 -3.66 25.46 -14.44
CA VAL A 17 -2.85 26.43 -15.18
C VAL A 17 -1.43 25.93 -15.32
N GLU A 18 -0.85 25.43 -14.25
CA GLU A 18 0.54 24.90 -14.27
C GLU A 18 0.67 23.68 -15.18
N ALA A 19 -0.31 22.75 -15.13
CA ALA A 19 -0.29 21.54 -15.94
C ALA A 19 -0.26 21.84 -17.44
N LYS A 20 -0.89 22.93 -17.90
CA LYS A 20 -0.89 23.32 -19.31
C LYS A 20 0.51 23.56 -19.86
N LYS A 21 1.47 23.91 -19.02
CA LYS A 21 2.85 24.19 -19.44
C LYS A 21 3.60 22.92 -19.87
N TYR A 22 3.09 21.75 -19.52
CA TYR A 22 3.77 20.47 -19.75
C TYR A 22 3.06 19.59 -20.78
N LEU A 23 2.13 20.15 -21.54
CA LEU A 23 1.47 19.44 -22.62
C LEU A 23 2.44 19.29 -23.83
N ASN A 24 2.40 18.14 -24.46
CA ASN A 24 3.20 17.82 -25.64
C ASN A 24 2.53 16.69 -26.44
N ASP A 25 3.23 16.12 -27.42
CA ASP A 25 2.68 15.07 -28.28
C ASP A 25 2.32 13.78 -27.50
N ASP A 26 3.01 13.52 -26.39
CA ASP A 26 2.78 12.35 -25.54
C ASP A 26 1.75 12.63 -24.44
N VAL A 27 1.61 13.89 -24.03
CA VAL A 27 0.70 14.33 -22.98
C VAL A 27 -0.26 15.37 -23.56
N LEU A 28 -1.42 14.89 -24.00
CA LEU A 28 -2.32 15.70 -24.85
C LEU A 28 -3.28 16.61 -24.06
N ASN A 29 -3.50 16.35 -22.77
CA ASN A 29 -4.43 17.13 -21.98
C ASN A 29 -3.98 17.30 -20.53
N VAL A 30 -4.62 18.22 -19.83
CA VAL A 30 -4.28 18.58 -18.45
C VAL A 30 -4.49 17.39 -17.51
N GLU A 31 -5.53 16.62 -17.70
CA GLU A 31 -5.83 15.43 -16.87
C GLU A 31 -4.73 14.41 -16.96
N ALA A 32 -4.22 14.15 -18.17
CA ALA A 32 -3.11 13.22 -18.37
C ALA A 32 -1.81 13.75 -17.73
N ALA A 33 -1.55 15.05 -17.80
CA ALA A 33 -0.39 15.66 -17.17
C ALA A 33 -0.45 15.52 -15.65
N ILE A 34 -1.59 15.79 -15.05
CA ILE A 34 -1.80 15.66 -13.60
C ILE A 34 -1.67 14.19 -13.20
N GLN A 35 -2.32 13.27 -13.90
CA GLN A 35 -2.25 11.85 -13.58
C GLN A 35 -0.82 11.33 -13.66
N GLY A 36 -0.06 11.71 -14.68
CA GLY A 36 1.35 11.35 -14.79
C GLY A 36 2.18 11.88 -13.64
N ALA A 37 1.92 13.10 -13.19
CA ALA A 37 2.59 13.68 -12.03
C ALA A 37 2.25 12.93 -10.74
N LEU A 38 0.98 12.58 -10.54
CA LEU A 38 0.54 11.82 -9.37
C LEU A 38 1.13 10.41 -9.36
N ASP A 39 1.27 9.78 -10.53
CA ASP A 39 1.90 8.46 -10.63
C ASP A 39 3.37 8.51 -10.19
N ILE A 40 4.09 9.56 -10.59
CA ILE A 40 5.49 9.76 -10.17
C ILE A 40 5.57 9.95 -8.65
N ILE A 41 4.69 10.79 -8.09
CA ILE A 41 4.65 11.01 -6.64
C ILE A 41 4.35 9.70 -5.90
N ALA A 42 3.40 8.91 -6.42
CA ALA A 42 3.04 7.62 -5.84
C ALA A 42 4.24 6.65 -5.81
N GLU A 43 5.00 6.60 -6.91
CA GLU A 43 6.22 5.77 -6.99
C GLU A 43 7.30 6.25 -6.02
N ASP A 44 7.51 7.54 -5.92
CA ASP A 44 8.49 8.13 -4.99
C ASP A 44 8.14 7.81 -3.54
N ILE A 45 6.87 7.89 -3.17
CA ILE A 45 6.41 7.53 -1.83
C ILE A 45 6.67 6.05 -1.54
N ALA A 46 6.33 5.18 -2.50
CA ALA A 46 6.50 3.74 -2.33
C ALA A 46 7.96 3.32 -2.22
N ASP A 47 8.87 4.06 -2.86
CA ASP A 47 10.31 3.80 -2.83
C ASP A 47 11.01 4.45 -1.64
N ASP A 48 10.35 5.34 -0.91
CA ASP A 48 10.95 6.06 0.22
C ASP A 48 11.13 5.11 1.41
N ILE A 49 12.37 4.92 1.81
CA ILE A 49 12.74 4.04 2.93
C ILE A 49 12.01 4.42 4.21
N LYS A 50 11.80 5.71 4.45
CA LYS A 50 11.12 6.20 5.64
C LYS A 50 9.68 5.66 5.76
N TYR A 51 8.92 5.72 4.67
CA TYR A 51 7.54 5.22 4.66
C TYR A 51 7.48 3.70 4.66
N ARG A 52 8.41 3.05 3.97
CA ARG A 52 8.52 1.60 3.97
C ARG A 52 8.79 1.07 5.37
N LYS A 53 9.74 1.66 6.06
CA LYS A 53 10.08 1.29 7.44
C LYS A 53 8.92 1.54 8.39
N PHE A 54 8.31 2.71 8.28
CA PHE A 54 7.15 3.06 9.12
C PHE A 54 6.03 2.02 8.98
N LEU A 55 5.63 1.73 7.75
CA LEU A 55 4.52 0.79 7.51
C LEU A 55 4.86 -0.62 8.00
N LYS A 56 6.07 -1.07 7.73
CA LYS A 56 6.51 -2.39 8.18
C LYS A 56 6.50 -2.49 9.70
N ASP A 57 7.04 -1.49 10.40
CA ASP A 57 7.05 -1.45 11.86
C ASP A 57 5.64 -1.44 12.43
N MET A 58 4.73 -0.65 11.84
CA MET A 58 3.35 -0.59 12.29
C MET A 58 2.61 -1.92 12.11
N LEU A 59 2.82 -2.59 10.98
CA LEU A 59 2.19 -3.88 10.71
C LEU A 59 2.75 -5.00 11.59
N TYR A 60 4.02 -4.95 11.96
CA TYR A 60 4.56 -5.90 12.94
C TYR A 60 4.01 -5.67 14.34
N LYS A 61 3.78 -4.41 14.73
CA LYS A 61 3.27 -4.08 16.06
C LYS A 61 1.78 -4.34 16.22
N GLY A 62 0.99 -3.93 15.23
CA GLY A 62 -0.46 -3.92 15.35
C GLY A 62 -1.20 -4.60 14.20
N GLY A 63 -0.47 -5.16 13.24
CA GLY A 63 -1.09 -5.85 12.10
C GLY A 63 -1.72 -7.17 12.49
N ILE A 64 -2.77 -7.53 11.76
CA ILE A 64 -3.49 -8.79 11.93
C ILE A 64 -3.44 -9.54 10.62
N LEU A 65 -2.94 -10.78 10.68
CA LEU A 65 -3.00 -11.69 9.53
C LEU A 65 -4.39 -12.32 9.51
N LYS A 66 -5.08 -12.18 8.38
CA LYS A 66 -6.42 -12.72 8.16
C LYS A 66 -6.46 -13.66 6.99
N THR A 67 -7.24 -14.71 7.14
CA THR A 67 -7.52 -15.65 6.05
C THR A 67 -9.00 -15.65 5.74
N SER A 68 -9.33 -15.99 4.51
CA SER A 68 -10.71 -16.20 4.08
C SER A 68 -10.76 -17.35 3.10
N GLU A 69 -11.83 -18.15 3.19
CA GLU A 69 -12.02 -19.28 2.28
C GLU A 69 -12.30 -18.77 0.87
N LYS A 70 -11.65 -19.37 -0.13
CA LYS A 70 -11.98 -19.10 -1.53
C LYS A 70 -13.28 -19.77 -1.90
N LYS A 71 -14.08 -19.13 -2.76
CA LYS A 71 -15.38 -19.66 -3.20
C LYS A 71 -15.27 -20.99 -3.95
N LYS A 72 -14.18 -21.16 -4.69
CA LYS A 72 -13.92 -22.41 -5.43
C LYS A 72 -12.56 -22.94 -5.01
N HIS A 73 -12.57 -24.07 -4.34
CA HIS A 73 -11.35 -24.74 -3.93
C HIS A 73 -11.59 -26.24 -3.83
N ASP A 74 -10.50 -26.98 -3.75
CA ASP A 74 -10.49 -28.42 -3.60
C ASP A 74 -9.83 -28.79 -2.28
N ASP A 75 -10.63 -28.88 -1.22
CA ASP A 75 -10.19 -29.31 0.10
C ASP A 75 -11.23 -30.32 0.63
N GLU A 76 -11.34 -31.44 -0.05
CA GLU A 76 -12.36 -32.48 0.21
C GLU A 76 -12.34 -32.99 1.64
N ASN A 77 -11.14 -33.14 2.21
CA ASN A 77 -10.98 -33.67 3.57
C ASN A 77 -10.94 -32.57 4.63
N LYS A 78 -11.20 -31.33 4.22
CA LYS A 78 -11.19 -30.16 5.10
C LYS A 78 -9.91 -30.05 5.95
N VAL A 79 -8.77 -30.33 5.32
CA VAL A 79 -7.45 -30.28 5.96
C VAL A 79 -7.14 -28.89 6.50
N TYR A 80 -7.62 -27.84 5.77
CA TYR A 80 -7.37 -26.44 6.09
C TYR A 80 -8.57 -25.73 6.71
N GLU A 81 -9.58 -26.47 7.19
CA GLU A 81 -10.82 -25.91 7.72
C GLU A 81 -10.56 -24.85 8.82
N MET A 82 -9.57 -25.05 9.66
CA MET A 82 -9.20 -24.11 10.70
C MET A 82 -8.86 -22.73 10.15
N TYR A 83 -8.37 -22.67 8.91
CA TYR A 83 -7.92 -21.42 8.28
C TYR A 83 -8.90 -20.86 7.25
N TYR A 84 -10.12 -21.40 7.18
CA TYR A 84 -11.14 -20.85 6.27
C TYR A 84 -11.57 -19.43 6.68
N ASN A 85 -11.56 -19.14 7.98
CA ASN A 85 -11.87 -17.82 8.51
C ASN A 85 -11.07 -17.64 9.80
N TYR A 86 -9.81 -17.28 9.69
CA TYR A 86 -8.88 -17.20 10.80
C TYR A 86 -8.24 -15.82 10.86
N GLN A 87 -7.91 -15.39 12.07
CA GLN A 87 -7.11 -14.18 12.26
C GLN A 87 -6.22 -14.32 13.48
N GLU A 88 -5.04 -13.75 13.38
CA GLU A 88 -4.07 -13.71 14.47
C GLU A 88 -3.15 -12.53 14.30
N LYS A 89 -2.69 -11.96 15.41
CA LYS A 89 -1.72 -10.86 15.37
C LYS A 89 -0.42 -11.31 14.69
N VAL A 90 0.09 -10.51 13.76
CA VAL A 90 1.39 -10.74 13.13
C VAL A 90 2.48 -10.91 14.18
N LYS A 91 2.41 -10.12 15.24
CA LYS A 91 3.39 -10.10 16.33
C LYS A 91 3.56 -11.44 17.03
N THR A 92 2.50 -12.23 17.15
CA THR A 92 2.49 -13.44 17.98
C THR A 92 2.27 -14.73 17.20
N ILE A 93 2.06 -14.67 15.91
CA ILE A 93 1.77 -15.87 15.11
C ILE A 93 2.96 -16.83 15.12
N VAL A 94 2.66 -18.10 15.38
CA VAL A 94 3.70 -19.13 15.51
C VAL A 94 4.05 -19.78 14.18
N SER A 95 5.25 -20.33 14.10
CA SER A 95 5.84 -20.85 12.86
C SER A 95 4.99 -21.92 12.17
N HIS A 96 4.45 -22.88 12.92
CA HIS A 96 3.67 -23.97 12.31
C HIS A 96 2.39 -23.48 11.66
N ARG A 97 1.77 -22.40 12.19
CA ARG A 97 0.59 -21.78 11.58
C ARG A 97 0.95 -21.02 10.30
N ILE A 98 2.08 -20.31 10.32
CA ILE A 98 2.58 -19.65 9.11
C ILE A 98 2.75 -20.65 7.97
N LEU A 99 3.39 -21.80 8.26
CA LEU A 99 3.63 -22.83 7.25
C LEU A 99 2.33 -23.45 6.75
N ALA A 100 1.37 -23.71 7.65
CA ALA A 100 0.07 -24.26 7.28
C ALA A 100 -0.74 -23.28 6.43
N ILE A 101 -0.75 -21.99 6.79
CA ILE A 101 -1.44 -20.94 6.05
C ILE A 101 -0.81 -20.78 4.67
N ASN A 102 0.51 -20.75 4.58
CA ASN A 102 1.21 -20.67 3.29
C ASN A 102 0.87 -21.84 2.38
N ARG A 103 0.75 -23.05 2.92
CA ARG A 103 0.36 -24.23 2.16
C ARG A 103 -1.07 -24.12 1.65
N ALA A 104 -2.00 -23.71 2.51
CA ALA A 104 -3.39 -23.53 2.13
C ALA A 104 -3.55 -22.46 1.04
N GLU A 105 -2.78 -21.38 1.13
CA GLU A 105 -2.77 -20.32 0.12
C GLU A 105 -2.22 -20.84 -1.22
N LYS A 106 -1.11 -21.57 -1.18
CA LYS A 106 -0.49 -22.16 -2.37
C LYS A 106 -1.43 -23.15 -3.06
N GLU A 107 -2.18 -23.91 -2.29
CA GLU A 107 -3.17 -24.86 -2.82
C GLU A 107 -4.50 -24.18 -3.22
N LYS A 108 -4.55 -22.84 -3.11
CA LYS A 108 -5.69 -22.01 -3.53
C LYS A 108 -6.97 -22.29 -2.75
N VAL A 109 -6.85 -22.72 -1.50
CA VAL A 109 -7.99 -22.93 -0.60
C VAL A 109 -8.41 -21.63 0.08
N ILE A 110 -7.44 -20.77 0.42
CA ILE A 110 -7.69 -19.52 1.15
C ILE A 110 -7.02 -18.33 0.48
N ASN A 111 -7.55 -17.15 0.79
CA ASN A 111 -6.87 -15.87 0.59
C ASN A 111 -6.23 -15.45 1.92
N VAL A 112 -5.10 -14.76 1.85
CA VAL A 112 -4.38 -14.30 3.04
C VAL A 112 -4.09 -12.81 2.89
N ASN A 113 -4.43 -12.03 3.91
CA ASN A 113 -4.18 -10.60 3.97
C ASN A 113 -3.60 -10.22 5.32
N ILE A 114 -2.85 -9.11 5.34
CA ILE A 114 -2.49 -8.44 6.58
C ILE A 114 -3.30 -7.15 6.65
N GLU A 115 -3.94 -6.90 7.78
CA GLU A 115 -4.71 -5.67 7.99
C GLU A 115 -4.08 -4.82 9.09
N GLY A 116 -4.23 -3.51 8.96
CA GLY A 116 -3.78 -2.54 9.94
C GLY A 116 -4.63 -1.28 9.90
N ASP A 117 -4.20 -0.25 10.60
CA ASP A 117 -4.92 1.02 10.69
C ASP A 117 -4.61 1.91 9.47
N LYS A 118 -5.26 1.61 8.35
CA LYS A 118 -5.06 2.30 7.08
C LYS A 118 -5.18 3.82 7.21
N ASP A 119 -6.21 4.30 7.89
CA ASP A 119 -6.45 5.73 8.01
C ASP A 119 -5.30 6.44 8.72
N TYR A 120 -4.80 5.85 9.78
CA TYR A 120 -3.64 6.38 10.50
C TYR A 120 -2.39 6.39 9.60
N TYR A 121 -2.16 5.31 8.86
CA TYR A 121 -0.99 5.21 7.97
C TYR A 121 -1.04 6.24 6.85
N LEU A 122 -2.22 6.44 6.25
CA LEU A 122 -2.40 7.44 5.21
C LEU A 122 -2.17 8.85 5.73
N GLN A 123 -2.65 9.15 6.94
CA GLN A 123 -2.42 10.45 7.58
C GLN A 123 -0.93 10.70 7.84
N TYR A 124 -0.23 9.70 8.34
CA TYR A 124 1.21 9.80 8.61
C TYR A 124 1.99 10.11 7.33
N ILE A 125 1.72 9.38 6.26
CA ILE A 125 2.40 9.57 4.97
C ILE A 125 2.06 10.95 4.40
N THR A 126 0.79 11.34 4.42
CA THR A 126 0.36 12.64 3.92
C THR A 126 1.06 13.78 4.66
N ARG A 127 1.12 13.71 5.97
CA ARG A 127 1.84 14.71 6.78
C ARG A 127 3.33 14.75 6.44
N GLY A 128 3.93 13.60 6.19
CA GLY A 128 5.32 13.52 5.75
C GLY A 128 5.56 14.19 4.41
N VAL A 129 4.67 13.97 3.44
CA VAL A 129 4.77 14.54 2.10
C VAL A 129 4.52 16.05 2.12
N THR A 130 3.54 16.53 2.87
CA THR A 130 3.22 17.96 2.99
C THR A 130 4.12 18.68 3.98
N LYS A 131 4.94 17.96 4.74
CA LYS A 131 5.74 18.51 5.85
C LYS A 131 4.84 19.23 6.86
N ASN A 132 3.63 18.73 7.02
CA ASN A 132 2.60 19.27 7.92
C ASN A 132 2.24 20.75 7.61
N ARG A 133 2.35 21.15 6.33
CA ARG A 133 2.00 22.49 5.86
C ARG A 133 0.66 22.47 5.15
N GLU A 134 -0.06 23.58 5.26
CA GLU A 134 -1.29 23.77 4.50
C GLU A 134 -0.97 24.01 3.02
N THR A 135 -1.77 23.41 2.14
CA THR A 135 -1.65 23.58 0.70
C THR A 135 -3.00 23.36 0.04
N ASN A 136 -3.31 24.17 -0.97
CA ASN A 136 -4.49 23.97 -1.81
C ASN A 136 -4.36 22.75 -2.72
N LEU A 137 -3.17 22.14 -2.78
CA LEU A 137 -2.90 20.93 -3.55
C LEU A 137 -3.14 19.64 -2.73
N LEU A 138 -3.60 19.77 -1.48
CA LEU A 138 -3.81 18.64 -0.59
C LEU A 138 -4.65 17.51 -1.21
N PRO A 139 -5.78 17.78 -1.90
CA PRO A 139 -6.56 16.70 -2.50
C PRO A 139 -5.76 15.85 -3.51
N TYR A 140 -4.87 16.48 -4.27
CA TYR A 140 -4.01 15.78 -5.23
C TYR A 140 -2.95 14.95 -4.52
N ILE A 141 -2.35 15.50 -3.47
CA ILE A 141 -1.37 14.78 -2.65
C ILE A 141 -2.03 13.59 -1.96
N GLN A 142 -3.22 13.75 -1.39
CA GLN A 142 -3.97 12.66 -0.75
C GLN A 142 -4.28 11.55 -1.75
N LYS A 143 -4.66 11.91 -2.97
CA LYS A 143 -4.93 10.94 -4.03
C LYS A 143 -3.67 10.14 -4.39
N ALA A 144 -2.52 10.81 -4.51
CA ALA A 144 -1.25 10.15 -4.80
C ALA A 144 -0.81 9.23 -3.63
N VAL A 145 -1.00 9.68 -2.39
CA VAL A 145 -0.69 8.88 -1.20
C VAL A 145 -1.55 7.63 -1.16
N GLU A 146 -2.85 7.77 -1.36
CA GLU A 146 -3.76 6.62 -1.34
C GLU A 146 -3.46 5.63 -2.46
N ASP A 147 -3.19 6.11 -3.67
CA ASP A 147 -2.81 5.26 -4.80
C ASP A 147 -1.49 4.53 -4.51
N SER A 148 -0.49 5.23 -4.00
CA SER A 148 0.80 4.64 -3.63
C SER A 148 0.61 3.54 -2.60
N TYR A 149 -0.15 3.82 -1.54
CA TYR A 149 -0.43 2.87 -0.48
C TYR A 149 -1.11 1.61 -1.02
N GLN A 150 -2.22 1.79 -1.72
CA GLN A 150 -3.07 0.69 -2.16
C GLN A 150 -2.41 -0.19 -3.23
N ARG A 151 -1.75 0.43 -4.18
CA ARG A 151 -1.23 -0.24 -5.37
C ARG A 151 0.22 -0.68 -5.24
N LEU A 152 1.05 0.07 -4.52
CA LEU A 152 2.49 -0.13 -4.50
C LEU A 152 3.05 -0.47 -3.13
N LEU A 153 2.86 0.43 -2.16
CA LEU A 153 3.55 0.35 -0.88
C LEU A 153 3.04 -0.81 -0.03
N PHE A 154 1.75 -0.86 0.24
CA PHE A 154 1.18 -1.89 1.11
C PHE A 154 1.40 -3.30 0.55
N PRO A 155 1.10 -3.60 -0.73
CA PRO A 155 1.36 -4.94 -1.26
C PRO A 155 2.82 -5.35 -1.15
N SER A 156 3.74 -4.42 -1.37
CA SER A 156 5.19 -4.69 -1.26
C SER A 156 5.60 -5.03 0.17
N ILE A 157 5.13 -4.26 1.14
CA ILE A 157 5.46 -4.49 2.56
C ILE A 157 4.78 -5.77 3.07
N GLU A 158 3.55 -6.03 2.65
CA GLU A 158 2.85 -7.27 2.99
C GLU A 158 3.65 -8.49 2.53
N ARG A 159 4.15 -8.46 1.31
CA ARG A 159 5.01 -9.55 0.78
C ARG A 159 6.30 -9.69 1.58
N GLU A 160 6.94 -8.59 1.95
CA GLU A 160 8.15 -8.63 2.78
C GLU A 160 7.88 -9.28 4.13
N ILE A 161 6.81 -8.90 4.79
CA ILE A 161 6.44 -9.45 6.09
C ILE A 161 6.14 -10.95 5.96
N ARG A 162 5.35 -11.35 4.96
CA ARG A 162 5.02 -12.74 4.70
C ARG A 162 6.28 -13.57 4.46
N LYS A 163 7.23 -13.03 3.71
CA LYS A 163 8.51 -13.67 3.44
C LYS A 163 9.33 -13.83 4.72
N GLU A 164 9.42 -12.78 5.53
CA GLU A 164 10.18 -12.81 6.79
C GLU A 164 9.57 -13.77 7.80
N LEU A 165 8.24 -13.81 7.91
CA LEU A 165 7.55 -14.77 8.78
C LEU A 165 7.84 -16.20 8.33
N THR A 166 7.86 -16.45 7.04
CA THR A 166 8.16 -17.77 6.47
C THR A 166 9.60 -18.17 6.74
N GLU A 167 10.54 -17.25 6.60
CA GLU A 167 11.97 -17.51 6.84
C GLU A 167 12.28 -17.82 8.30
N LYS A 168 11.50 -17.28 9.24
CA LYS A 168 11.62 -17.57 10.68
C LYS A 168 10.94 -18.89 11.08
N ALA A 169 10.13 -19.42 10.20
CA ALA A 169 9.34 -20.62 10.49
C ALA A 169 10.17 -21.91 10.41
#